data_30135f343185264800bca176d1fcc604
#
_entry.id   30135f343185264800bca176d1fcc604
#
_cell.length_a   1.000
_cell.length_b   1.000
_cell.length_c   1.000
_cell.angle_alpha   90.00
_cell.angle_beta   90.00
_cell.angle_gamma   90.00
#
_symmetry.space_group_name_H-M   'P 1'
#
loop_
_entity.id
_entity.type
_entity.pdbx_description
1 polymer ?
#
loop_
_entity_poly.entity_id
_entity_poly.type
_entity_poly.pdbx_seq_one_letter_code
_entity_poly.pdbx_strand_id
1 'polypeptide(L)'
;MKRRLVLFLMLMVQFFMAQNKVEDYLHLGDKYRFDNKDYKLVWSSHPASNFYKQEYILPNENVEKYKRLILIDFIEGDLAPKDVLSSLVNNLENSKKQNPIINYQMYEREDEYMLDFIISKNSQDGKEVLILERNVYRYFRINTPKRKGVLLFGVSDRAYTKKEMDNMFSVLKNKKLDLVNKVIQIEVPKIK
;
A
#
# COMPACT_ATOMS: atom_id res chain seq x y z
N MET A 1 -15.15 59.77 -28.15
CA MET A 1 -15.33 58.39 -27.61
C MET A 1 -14.05 57.59 -27.85
N LYS A 2 -13.23 57.41 -26.78
CA LYS A 2 -11.95 56.68 -26.88
C LYS A 2 -12.22 55.20 -26.52
N ARG A 3 -12.10 54.29 -27.52
CA ARG A 3 -12.15 52.83 -27.30
C ARG A 3 -10.85 52.40 -26.59
N ARG A 4 -10.95 51.98 -25.35
CA ARG A 4 -9.87 51.30 -24.62
C ARG A 4 -9.83 49.83 -25.05
N LEU A 5 -8.76 49.51 -25.75
CA LEU A 5 -8.40 48.14 -26.09
C LEU A 5 -7.81 47.47 -24.84
N VAL A 6 -8.56 46.60 -24.19
CA VAL A 6 -8.06 45.79 -23.08
C VAL A 6 -7.38 44.56 -23.67
N LEU A 7 -6.04 44.59 -23.65
CA LEU A 7 -5.22 43.41 -23.99
C LEU A 7 -5.34 42.42 -22.84
N PHE A 8 -6.08 41.31 -23.05
CA PHE A 8 -6.15 40.21 -22.14
C PHE A 8 -4.88 39.35 -22.32
N LEU A 9 -3.87 39.62 -21.50
CA LEU A 9 -2.65 38.83 -21.44
C LEU A 9 -2.98 37.50 -20.76
N MET A 10 -3.24 36.48 -21.58
CA MET A 10 -3.45 35.10 -21.11
C MET A 10 -2.11 34.53 -20.67
N LEU A 11 -1.80 34.67 -19.38
CA LEU A 11 -0.68 33.96 -18.74
C LEU A 11 -0.95 32.48 -18.80
N MET A 12 -0.39 31.81 -19.79
CA MET A 12 -0.24 30.35 -19.78
C MET A 12 0.74 30.00 -18.66
N VAL A 13 0.19 29.69 -17.50
CA VAL A 13 0.95 29.01 -16.46
C VAL A 13 1.22 27.60 -16.98
N GLN A 14 2.37 27.42 -17.57
CA GLN A 14 2.89 26.10 -17.84
C GLN A 14 3.23 25.49 -16.47
N PHE A 15 2.35 24.64 -15.97
CA PHE A 15 2.71 23.69 -14.93
C PHE A 15 3.79 22.79 -15.52
N PHE A 16 5.05 23.14 -15.31
CA PHE A 16 6.13 22.18 -15.34
C PHE A 16 5.82 21.20 -14.22
N MET A 17 5.19 20.09 -14.56
CA MET A 17 5.23 18.87 -13.77
C MET A 17 6.69 18.43 -13.80
N ALA A 18 7.52 19.09 -12.99
CA ALA A 18 8.79 18.51 -12.61
C ALA A 18 8.43 17.16 -12.03
N GLN A 19 8.81 16.08 -12.70
CA GLN A 19 8.81 14.75 -12.10
C GLN A 19 9.84 14.82 -10.97
N ASN A 20 9.40 15.32 -9.80
CA ASN A 20 10.21 15.26 -8.62
C ASN A 20 10.50 13.78 -8.39
N LYS A 21 11.78 13.46 -8.40
CA LYS A 21 12.26 12.11 -8.08
C LYS A 21 11.63 11.74 -6.74
N VAL A 22 10.90 10.62 -6.70
CA VAL A 22 10.29 10.14 -5.46
C VAL A 22 11.40 9.88 -4.46
N GLU A 23 11.28 10.41 -3.25
CA GLU A 23 12.29 10.29 -2.20
C GLU A 23 12.33 8.85 -1.66
N ASP A 24 13.53 8.29 -1.57
CA ASP A 24 13.75 6.97 -0.99
C ASP A 24 14.15 7.11 0.50
N TYR A 25 13.17 7.38 1.36
CA TYR A 25 13.37 7.60 2.80
C TYR A 25 13.97 6.40 3.53
N LEU A 26 13.75 5.19 3.05
CA LEU A 26 14.18 3.96 3.70
C LEU A 26 15.47 3.39 3.09
N HIS A 27 16.00 4.05 2.03
CA HIS A 27 17.19 3.64 1.28
C HIS A 27 17.13 2.20 0.75
N LEU A 28 15.96 1.82 0.24
CA LEU A 28 15.69 0.51 -0.36
C LEU A 28 15.94 0.48 -1.86
N GLY A 29 16.17 1.65 -2.48
CA GLY A 29 16.37 1.83 -3.91
C GLY A 29 15.07 2.14 -4.65
N ASP A 30 15.24 2.52 -5.92
CA ASP A 30 14.15 2.85 -6.84
C ASP A 30 13.40 1.62 -7.36
N LYS A 31 13.89 0.40 -7.05
CA LYS A 31 13.30 -0.88 -7.44
C LYS A 31 13.26 -1.85 -6.27
N TYR A 32 12.15 -2.55 -6.16
CA TYR A 32 11.99 -3.64 -5.21
C TYR A 32 11.57 -4.93 -5.93
N ARG A 33 12.31 -6.03 -5.68
CA ARG A 33 12.04 -7.32 -6.33
C ARG A 33 11.14 -8.18 -5.46
N PHE A 34 9.98 -8.58 -6.02
CA PHE A 34 9.05 -9.50 -5.39
C PHE A 34 8.44 -10.46 -6.42
N ASP A 35 8.31 -11.75 -6.09
CA ASP A 35 7.70 -12.77 -6.94
C ASP A 35 8.25 -12.75 -8.39
N ASN A 36 9.61 -12.69 -8.52
CA ASN A 36 10.35 -12.62 -9.78
C ASN A 36 10.04 -11.41 -10.68
N LYS A 37 9.46 -10.34 -10.14
CA LYS A 37 9.18 -9.09 -10.84
C LYS A 37 9.85 -7.92 -10.12
N ASP A 38 10.27 -6.92 -10.90
CA ASP A 38 10.83 -5.67 -10.37
C ASP A 38 9.72 -4.61 -10.35
N TYR A 39 9.47 -4.06 -9.17
CA TYR A 39 8.52 -2.99 -8.91
C TYR A 39 9.28 -1.69 -8.74
N LYS A 40 8.79 -0.60 -9.32
CA LYS A 40 9.41 0.72 -9.26
C LYS A 40 8.80 1.55 -8.14
N LEU A 41 9.63 2.27 -7.38
CA LEU A 41 9.19 3.27 -6.41
C LEU A 41 8.43 4.39 -7.13
N VAL A 42 7.17 4.58 -6.77
CA VAL A 42 6.28 5.57 -7.43
C VAL A 42 5.71 6.59 -6.47
N TRP A 43 5.70 6.27 -5.19
CA TRP A 43 5.22 7.18 -4.16
C TRP A 43 5.93 6.92 -2.84
N SER A 44 6.17 7.99 -2.10
CA SER A 44 6.68 7.95 -0.74
C SER A 44 6.14 9.11 0.07
N SER A 45 6.12 8.95 1.38
CA SER A 45 5.69 9.97 2.32
C SER A 45 6.37 9.80 3.67
N HIS A 46 6.58 10.92 4.36
CA HIS A 46 7.06 11.00 5.72
C HIS A 46 6.06 11.84 6.54
N PRO A 47 4.87 11.28 6.85
CA PRO A 47 3.75 12.05 7.40
C PRO A 47 3.95 12.47 8.86
N ALA A 48 4.89 11.85 9.57
CA ALA A 48 5.29 12.20 10.92
C ALA A 48 6.78 11.94 11.12
N SER A 49 7.41 12.58 12.07
CA SER A 49 8.87 12.48 12.33
C SER A 49 9.39 11.06 12.53
N ASN A 50 8.51 10.12 12.83
CA ASN A 50 8.83 8.71 13.07
C ASN A 50 8.09 7.75 12.13
N PHE A 51 7.45 8.24 11.06
CA PHE A 51 6.66 7.37 10.18
C PHE A 51 7.02 7.58 8.71
N TYR A 52 7.47 6.52 8.05
CA TYR A 52 7.94 6.49 6.66
C TYR A 52 7.11 5.50 5.86
N LYS A 53 6.78 5.88 4.62
CA LYS A 53 5.96 5.07 3.71
C LYS A 53 6.56 5.08 2.31
N GLN A 54 6.63 3.91 1.68
CA GLN A 54 7.07 3.77 0.29
C GLN A 54 6.17 2.77 -0.45
N GLU A 55 5.81 3.12 -1.68
CA GLU A 55 4.96 2.30 -2.54
C GLU A 55 5.61 2.05 -3.88
N TYR A 56 5.55 0.79 -4.30
CA TYR A 56 6.17 0.29 -5.52
C TYR A 56 5.12 -0.43 -6.37
N ILE A 57 5.08 -0.16 -7.67
CA ILE A 57 4.21 -0.82 -8.65
C ILE A 57 5.00 -1.30 -9.86
N LEU A 58 4.39 -2.10 -10.73
CA LEU A 58 5.03 -2.49 -11.98
C LEU A 58 5.27 -1.27 -12.87
N PRO A 59 6.37 -1.25 -13.67
CA PRO A 59 6.77 -0.07 -14.45
C PRO A 59 5.71 0.43 -15.45
N ASN A 60 4.79 -0.43 -15.89
CA ASN A 60 3.73 -0.11 -16.85
C ASN A 60 2.39 0.23 -16.20
N GLU A 61 2.36 0.37 -14.89
CA GLU A 61 1.16 0.71 -14.11
C GLU A 61 1.28 2.14 -13.57
N ASN A 62 0.19 2.66 -13.06
CA ASN A 62 0.15 3.95 -12.35
C ASN A 62 -0.51 3.80 -10.97
N VAL A 63 -0.27 4.76 -10.09
CA VAL A 63 -0.73 4.74 -8.68
C VAL A 63 -2.26 4.75 -8.55
N GLU A 64 -2.97 5.24 -9.55
CA GLU A 64 -4.43 5.29 -9.53
C GLU A 64 -5.04 3.93 -9.92
N LYS A 65 -4.35 3.19 -10.79
CA LYS A 65 -4.86 1.92 -11.35
C LYS A 65 -3.75 0.89 -11.51
N TYR A 66 -3.38 0.23 -10.42
CA TYR A 66 -2.43 -0.88 -10.39
C TYR A 66 -3.14 -2.21 -10.12
N LYS A 67 -2.52 -3.32 -10.51
CA LYS A 67 -2.99 -4.67 -10.16
C LYS A 67 -2.35 -5.19 -8.89
N ARG A 68 -1.07 -4.89 -8.70
CA ARG A 68 -0.32 -5.22 -7.48
C ARG A 68 0.55 -4.05 -7.06
N LEU A 69 0.48 -3.73 -5.78
CA LEU A 69 1.32 -2.76 -5.11
C LEU A 69 2.12 -3.47 -4.02
N ILE A 70 3.39 -3.13 -3.91
CA ILE A 70 4.22 -3.45 -2.76
C ILE A 70 4.32 -2.20 -1.92
N LEU A 71 4.01 -2.30 -0.66
CA LEU A 71 4.19 -1.19 0.29
C LEU A 71 5.21 -1.58 1.36
N ILE A 72 6.03 -0.62 1.76
CA ILE A 72 6.98 -0.76 2.85
C ILE A 72 6.82 0.47 3.73
N ASP A 73 6.30 0.24 4.93
CA ASP A 73 6.11 1.27 5.94
C ASP A 73 7.06 1.00 7.12
N PHE A 74 7.62 2.06 7.71
CA PHE A 74 8.42 1.96 8.91
C PHE A 74 7.94 2.95 9.96
N ILE A 75 7.63 2.46 11.14
CA ILE A 75 7.27 3.27 12.31
C ILE A 75 8.42 3.15 13.30
N GLU A 76 9.17 4.24 13.46
CA GLU A 76 10.30 4.31 14.37
C GLU A 76 9.82 4.52 15.82
N GLY A 77 10.40 3.77 16.75
CA GLY A 77 10.08 3.86 18.18
C GLY A 77 10.16 2.52 18.89
N ASP A 78 9.89 2.54 20.18
CA ASP A 78 9.81 1.31 20.99
C ASP A 78 8.39 0.73 20.91
N LEU A 79 8.10 0.08 19.79
CA LEU A 79 6.79 -0.47 19.46
C LEU A 79 6.89 -1.99 19.26
N ALA A 80 5.84 -2.71 19.65
CA ALA A 80 5.71 -4.12 19.31
C ALA A 80 4.96 -4.29 17.99
N PRO A 81 5.37 -5.22 17.09
CA PRO A 81 4.63 -5.53 15.87
C PRO A 81 3.15 -5.85 16.12
N LYS A 82 2.85 -6.53 17.22
CA LYS A 82 1.49 -6.88 17.64
C LYS A 82 0.61 -5.65 17.88
N ASP A 83 1.16 -4.59 18.48
CA ASP A 83 0.39 -3.36 18.78
C ASP A 83 0.03 -2.61 17.50
N VAL A 84 0.99 -2.54 16.57
CA VAL A 84 0.77 -1.91 15.25
C VAL A 84 -0.29 -2.69 14.46
N LEU A 85 -0.19 -4.02 14.41
CA LEU A 85 -1.18 -4.89 13.77
C LEU A 85 -2.56 -4.74 14.42
N SER A 86 -2.63 -4.71 15.75
CA SER A 86 -3.89 -4.59 16.49
C SER A 86 -4.64 -3.31 16.16
N SER A 87 -3.93 -2.20 15.92
CA SER A 87 -4.53 -0.95 15.49
C SER A 87 -5.23 -1.10 14.13
N LEU A 88 -4.61 -1.80 13.17
CA LEU A 88 -5.25 -2.07 11.87
C LEU A 88 -6.45 -3.01 12.03
N VAL A 89 -6.33 -4.08 12.82
CA VAL A 89 -7.44 -5.02 13.08
C VAL A 89 -8.65 -4.30 13.69
N ASN A 90 -8.43 -3.41 14.66
CA ASN A 90 -9.51 -2.60 15.25
C ASN A 90 -10.21 -1.71 14.20
N ASN A 91 -9.43 -1.13 13.28
CA ASN A 91 -9.99 -0.34 12.19
C ASN A 91 -10.81 -1.20 11.21
N LEU A 92 -10.34 -2.41 10.89
CA LEU A 92 -11.09 -3.37 10.04
C LEU A 92 -12.40 -3.79 10.71
N GLU A 93 -12.38 -4.13 12.00
CA GLU A 93 -13.59 -4.50 12.74
C GLU A 93 -14.62 -3.36 12.79
N ASN A 94 -14.17 -2.12 12.99
CA ASN A 94 -15.05 -0.97 12.94
C ASN A 94 -15.64 -0.76 11.54
N SER A 95 -14.83 -0.90 10.50
CA SER A 95 -15.24 -0.72 9.11
C SER A 95 -16.17 -1.84 8.63
N LYS A 96 -16.01 -3.06 9.14
CA LYS A 96 -16.84 -4.23 8.82
C LYS A 96 -18.32 -4.02 9.11
N LYS A 97 -18.66 -3.16 10.07
CA LYS A 97 -20.04 -2.79 10.40
C LYS A 97 -20.78 -2.14 9.21
N GLN A 98 -20.03 -1.47 8.31
CA GLN A 98 -20.57 -0.78 7.13
C GLN A 98 -20.19 -1.46 5.82
N ASN A 99 -19.18 -2.33 5.84
CA ASN A 99 -18.65 -3.03 4.67
C ASN A 99 -18.52 -4.53 4.96
N PRO A 100 -19.56 -5.35 4.67
CA PRO A 100 -19.58 -6.78 5.00
C PRO A 100 -18.57 -7.62 4.19
N ILE A 101 -17.96 -7.06 3.15
CA ILE A 101 -16.88 -7.73 2.38
C ILE A 101 -15.60 -7.85 3.21
N ILE A 102 -15.39 -6.94 4.16
CA ILE A 102 -14.21 -6.95 5.01
C ILE A 102 -14.13 -8.27 5.77
N ASN A 103 -13.03 -8.97 5.56
CA ASN A 103 -12.69 -10.19 6.27
C ASN A 103 -11.17 -10.26 6.43
N TYR A 104 -10.69 -10.91 7.47
CA TYR A 104 -9.26 -11.02 7.71
C TYR A 104 -8.89 -12.32 8.43
N GLN A 105 -7.63 -12.68 8.32
CA GLN A 105 -6.99 -13.76 9.08
C GLN A 105 -5.62 -13.30 9.56
N MET A 106 -5.36 -13.51 10.84
CA MET A 106 -4.05 -13.26 11.44
C MET A 106 -3.24 -14.54 11.49
N TYR A 107 -1.93 -14.38 11.33
CA TYR A 107 -0.94 -15.41 11.54
C TYR A 107 0.13 -14.85 12.48
N GLU A 108 0.56 -15.68 13.42
CA GLU A 108 1.58 -15.32 14.42
C GLU A 108 2.64 -16.42 14.44
N ARG A 109 3.91 -16.01 14.39
CA ARG A 109 5.04 -16.92 14.55
C ARG A 109 6.18 -16.17 15.23
N GLU A 110 6.53 -16.58 16.44
CA GLU A 110 7.56 -15.90 17.27
C GLU A 110 7.19 -14.41 17.43
N ASP A 111 8.10 -13.49 17.05
CA ASP A 111 7.87 -12.05 17.10
C ASP A 111 7.38 -11.45 15.75
N GLU A 112 6.95 -12.30 14.81
CA GLU A 112 6.44 -11.88 13.51
C GLU A 112 4.94 -12.07 13.42
N TYR A 113 4.28 -11.09 12.85
CA TYR A 113 2.82 -11.06 12.70
C TYR A 113 2.46 -10.83 11.25
N MET A 114 1.43 -11.51 10.77
CA MET A 114 0.89 -11.29 9.45
C MET A 114 -0.62 -11.10 9.50
N LEU A 115 -1.12 -10.29 8.57
CA LEU A 115 -2.53 -10.06 8.34
C LEU A 115 -2.85 -10.23 6.87
N ASP A 116 -3.71 -11.21 6.54
CA ASP A 116 -4.31 -11.38 5.22
C ASP A 116 -5.76 -10.89 5.30
N PHE A 117 -6.08 -9.83 4.58
CA PHE A 117 -7.41 -9.23 4.65
C PHE A 117 -7.91 -8.75 3.31
N ILE A 118 -9.22 -8.69 3.17
CA ILE A 118 -9.92 -8.17 2.01
C ILE A 118 -10.77 -6.98 2.40
N ILE A 119 -10.74 -5.95 1.56
CA ILE A 119 -11.56 -4.75 1.69
C ILE A 119 -12.16 -4.39 0.32
N SER A 120 -13.21 -3.56 0.32
CA SER A 120 -13.73 -2.98 -0.91
C SER A 120 -13.93 -1.48 -0.81
N LYS A 121 -13.79 -0.81 -1.95
CA LYS A 121 -14.30 0.55 -2.17
C LYS A 121 -15.61 0.43 -2.92
N ASN A 122 -16.70 0.90 -2.33
CA ASN A 122 -18.02 0.86 -2.90
C ASN A 122 -18.39 2.21 -3.54
N SER A 123 -19.41 2.21 -4.42
CA SER A 123 -20.07 3.42 -4.90
C SER A 123 -20.68 4.21 -3.73
N GLN A 124 -20.98 5.48 -3.97
CA GLN A 124 -21.51 6.37 -2.93
C GLN A 124 -22.88 5.88 -2.38
N ASP A 125 -23.68 5.21 -3.21
CA ASP A 125 -24.97 4.61 -2.83
C ASP A 125 -24.82 3.18 -2.26
N GLY A 126 -23.58 2.67 -2.18
CA GLY A 126 -23.26 1.36 -1.62
C GLY A 126 -23.65 0.15 -2.47
N LYS A 127 -24.23 0.37 -3.68
CA LYS A 127 -24.78 -0.73 -4.51
C LYS A 127 -23.75 -1.47 -5.32
N GLU A 128 -22.63 -0.82 -5.66
CA GLU A 128 -21.60 -1.39 -6.49
C GLU A 128 -20.25 -1.42 -5.79
N VAL A 129 -19.50 -2.50 -5.99
CA VAL A 129 -18.10 -2.59 -5.61
C VAL A 129 -17.26 -2.03 -6.76
N LEU A 130 -16.60 -0.90 -6.53
CA LEU A 130 -15.73 -0.25 -7.51
C LEU A 130 -14.33 -0.84 -7.53
N ILE A 131 -13.81 -1.19 -6.36
CA ILE A 131 -12.49 -1.81 -6.16
C ILE A 131 -12.63 -2.89 -5.11
N LEU A 132 -12.13 -4.08 -5.41
CA LEU A 132 -11.89 -5.13 -4.42
C LEU A 132 -10.39 -5.24 -4.22
N GLU A 133 -9.94 -5.23 -2.97
CA GLU A 133 -8.53 -5.27 -2.65
C GLU A 133 -8.24 -6.36 -1.62
N ARG A 134 -7.27 -7.23 -1.93
CA ARG A 134 -6.70 -8.17 -0.99
C ARG A 134 -5.33 -7.70 -0.57
N ASN A 135 -5.08 -7.72 0.73
CA ASN A 135 -3.84 -7.28 1.34
C ASN A 135 -3.23 -8.41 2.16
N VAL A 136 -1.93 -8.65 2.00
CA VAL A 136 -1.15 -9.53 2.86
C VAL A 136 0.00 -8.72 3.43
N TYR A 137 -0.06 -8.41 4.72
CA TYR A 137 0.88 -7.57 5.44
C TYR A 137 1.67 -8.41 6.44
N ARG A 138 2.99 -8.21 6.48
CA ARG A 138 3.89 -8.83 7.43
C ARG A 138 4.64 -7.76 8.23
N TYR A 139 4.63 -7.90 9.53
CA TYR A 139 5.18 -6.95 10.49
C TYR A 139 6.43 -7.54 11.13
N PHE A 140 7.51 -6.79 11.10
CA PHE A 140 8.81 -7.17 11.66
C PHE A 140 9.23 -6.19 12.74
N ARG A 141 9.85 -6.69 13.78
CA ARG A 141 10.59 -5.85 14.72
C ARG A 141 11.95 -5.51 14.11
N ILE A 142 12.25 -4.24 13.98
CA ILE A 142 13.59 -3.73 13.68
C ILE A 142 14.24 -3.29 14.96
N ASN A 143 15.42 -3.84 15.25
CA ASN A 143 16.22 -3.48 16.42
C ASN A 143 17.70 -3.51 16.04
N THR A 144 18.17 -2.42 15.45
CA THR A 144 19.56 -2.21 15.04
C THR A 144 20.14 -1.03 15.82
N PRO A 145 21.48 -0.84 15.84
CA PRO A 145 22.07 0.33 16.49
C PRO A 145 21.61 1.68 15.93
N LYS A 146 21.12 1.70 14.69
CA LYS A 146 20.70 2.93 13.99
C LYS A 146 19.20 3.14 13.96
N ARG A 147 18.41 2.05 13.93
CA ARG A 147 16.96 2.09 13.76
C ARG A 147 16.27 1.10 14.70
N LYS A 148 15.25 1.57 15.40
CA LYS A 148 14.39 0.73 16.25
C LYS A 148 12.94 1.03 15.91
N GLY A 149 12.13 0.00 15.70
CA GLY A 149 10.72 0.21 15.34
C GLY A 149 10.06 -1.03 14.76
N VAL A 150 8.97 -0.79 14.05
CA VAL A 150 8.21 -1.82 13.34
C VAL A 150 8.24 -1.52 11.85
N LEU A 151 8.70 -2.48 11.07
CA LEU A 151 8.64 -2.45 9.62
C LEU A 151 7.45 -3.32 9.16
N LEU A 152 6.62 -2.76 8.31
CA LEU A 152 5.57 -3.45 7.60
C LEU A 152 5.99 -3.63 6.16
N PHE A 153 5.99 -4.88 5.68
CA PHE A 153 6.01 -5.22 4.26
C PHE A 153 4.63 -5.69 3.85
N GLY A 154 4.06 -5.08 2.82
CA GLY A 154 2.73 -5.39 2.37
C GLY A 154 2.63 -5.62 0.86
N VAL A 155 1.75 -6.53 0.49
CA VAL A 155 1.32 -6.76 -0.89
C VAL A 155 -0.16 -6.51 -0.98
N SER A 156 -0.58 -5.61 -1.89
CA SER A 156 -1.98 -5.29 -2.16
C SER A 156 -2.32 -5.65 -3.60
N ASP A 157 -3.24 -6.59 -3.78
CA ASP A 157 -3.79 -6.98 -5.09
C ASP A 157 -5.16 -6.33 -5.30
N ARG A 158 -5.38 -5.64 -6.44
CA ARG A 158 -6.65 -4.96 -6.79
C ARG A 158 -7.36 -5.59 -7.97
N ALA A 159 -8.69 -5.66 -7.85
CA ALA A 159 -9.62 -6.02 -8.89
C ALA A 159 -10.63 -4.88 -9.12
N TYR A 160 -10.90 -4.54 -10.39
CA TYR A 160 -11.74 -3.41 -10.79
C TYR A 160 -12.97 -3.83 -11.59
N THR A 161 -12.97 -5.03 -12.16
CA THR A 161 -14.09 -5.56 -12.93
C THR A 161 -14.70 -6.77 -12.23
N LYS A 162 -15.97 -7.03 -12.49
CA LYS A 162 -16.65 -8.22 -11.95
C LYS A 162 -15.84 -9.51 -12.18
N LYS A 163 -15.36 -9.71 -13.40
CA LYS A 163 -14.54 -10.88 -13.74
C LYS A 163 -13.27 -10.99 -12.89
N GLU A 164 -12.58 -9.88 -12.63
CA GLU A 164 -11.39 -9.85 -11.79
C GLU A 164 -11.73 -10.11 -10.32
N MET A 165 -12.85 -9.58 -9.84
CA MET A 165 -13.33 -9.81 -8.47
C MET A 165 -13.73 -11.27 -8.26
N ASP A 166 -14.47 -11.86 -9.21
CA ASP A 166 -14.83 -13.28 -9.17
C ASP A 166 -13.56 -14.17 -9.15
N ASN A 167 -12.55 -13.82 -9.96
CA ASN A 167 -11.26 -14.52 -9.93
C ASN A 167 -10.55 -14.34 -8.59
N MET A 168 -10.53 -13.16 -8.00
CA MET A 168 -9.93 -12.91 -6.68
C MET A 168 -10.60 -13.76 -5.59
N PHE A 169 -11.94 -13.85 -5.58
CA PHE A 169 -12.67 -14.73 -4.66
C PHE A 169 -12.36 -16.21 -4.90
N SER A 170 -12.21 -16.61 -6.17
CA SER A 170 -11.80 -17.99 -6.51
C SER A 170 -10.39 -18.30 -5.98
N VAL A 171 -9.44 -17.37 -6.12
CA VAL A 171 -8.09 -17.50 -5.56
C VAL A 171 -8.13 -17.57 -4.03
N LEU A 172 -8.91 -16.74 -3.38
CA LEU A 172 -9.09 -16.76 -1.93
C LEU A 172 -9.66 -18.09 -1.45
N LYS A 173 -10.58 -18.67 -2.20
CA LYS A 173 -11.17 -19.98 -1.87
C LYS A 173 -10.21 -21.16 -2.05
N ASN A 174 -9.43 -21.16 -3.14
CA ASN A 174 -8.71 -22.35 -3.58
C ASN A 174 -7.19 -22.26 -3.40
N LYS A 175 -6.62 -21.04 -3.38
CA LYS A 175 -5.17 -20.76 -3.40
C LYS A 175 -4.78 -19.65 -2.42
N LYS A 176 -5.52 -19.52 -1.33
CA LYS A 176 -5.31 -18.45 -0.35
C LYS A 176 -3.87 -18.35 0.14
N LEU A 177 -3.25 -19.49 0.42
CA LEU A 177 -1.92 -19.55 0.99
C LEU A 177 -0.79 -19.23 0.00
N ASP A 178 -1.05 -19.22 -1.30
CA ASP A 178 0.02 -18.95 -2.29
C ASP A 178 0.66 -17.57 -2.08
N LEU A 179 -0.14 -16.52 -1.90
CA LEU A 179 0.38 -15.17 -1.64
C LEU A 179 0.96 -15.06 -0.23
N VAL A 180 0.30 -15.64 0.75
CA VAL A 180 0.78 -15.70 2.15
C VAL A 180 2.17 -16.31 2.22
N ASN A 181 2.38 -17.46 1.57
CA ASN A 181 3.68 -18.14 1.53
C ASN A 181 4.77 -17.31 0.84
N LYS A 182 4.43 -16.60 -0.24
CA LYS A 182 5.36 -15.68 -0.91
C LYS A 182 5.79 -14.53 0.01
N VAL A 183 4.87 -13.97 0.78
CA VAL A 183 5.17 -12.90 1.73
C VAL A 183 5.96 -13.42 2.93
N ILE A 184 5.71 -14.65 3.39
CA ILE A 184 6.51 -15.29 4.45
C ILE A 184 7.98 -15.48 4.03
N GLN A 185 8.23 -15.76 2.75
CA GLN A 185 9.56 -16.07 2.25
C GLN A 185 10.44 -14.84 1.95
N ILE A 186 9.92 -13.63 2.03
CA ILE A 186 10.75 -12.45 1.81
C ILE A 186 11.77 -12.28 2.94
N GLU A 187 12.97 -11.86 2.56
CA GLU A 187 13.93 -11.35 3.55
C GLU A 187 13.45 -10.01 4.10
N VAL A 188 13.70 -9.77 5.39
CA VAL A 188 13.38 -8.48 6.02
C VAL A 188 14.09 -7.35 5.26
N PRO A 189 13.36 -6.33 4.75
CA PRO A 189 13.98 -5.21 4.07
C PRO A 189 15.02 -4.50 4.95
N LYS A 190 16.24 -4.33 4.41
CA LYS A 190 17.37 -3.71 5.14
C LYS A 190 17.28 -2.19 5.00
N ILE A 191 16.48 -1.56 5.83
CA ILE A 191 16.39 -0.09 5.91
C ILE A 191 17.69 0.51 6.51
N LYS A 192 18.05 1.73 6.07
CA LYS A 192 19.28 2.43 6.52
C LYS A 192 18.95 3.73 7.24
#